data_dd4c7be72947b322b7e7f02554cb961f
#
_entry.id   dd4c7be72947b322b7e7f02554cb961f
#
_cell.length_a   1.000
_cell.length_b   1.000
_cell.length_c   1.000
_cell.angle_alpha   90.00
_cell.angle_beta   90.00
_cell.angle_gamma   90.00
#
_symmetry.space_group_name_H-M   'P 1'
#
loop_
_entity.id
_entity.type
_entity.pdbx_description
1 polymer ?
#
loop_
_entity_poly.entity_id
_entity_poly.type
_entity_poly.pdbx_seq_one_letter_code
_entity_poly.pdbx_strand_id
1 'polypeptide(L)' 'MKADDLRAMSPDDLNKELLSLRREQFNLRMQRGTGQMARPHEYSRVKKGIARVKTIMGELKQTSASE' A
#
# COMPACT_ATOMS: atom_id res chain seq x y z
N MET A 1 -7.02 4.30 4.33
CA MET A 1 -6.20 4.46 5.53
C MET A 1 -5.60 5.84 5.60
N LYS A 2 -5.63 6.45 6.76
CA LYS A 2 -5.00 7.76 6.94
C LYS A 2 -3.53 7.59 7.29
N ALA A 3 -2.72 8.59 6.94
CA ALA A 3 -1.29 8.54 7.20
C ALA A 3 -0.98 8.41 8.70
N ASP A 4 -1.78 9.04 9.55
CA ASP A 4 -1.59 8.95 11.00
C ASP A 4 -1.77 7.53 11.51
N ASP A 5 -2.74 6.80 10.96
CA ASP A 5 -2.96 5.40 11.32
C ASP A 5 -1.75 4.55 10.93
N LEU A 6 -1.19 4.80 9.75
CA LEU A 6 -0.01 4.09 9.29
C LEU A 6 1.22 4.40 10.15
N ARG A 7 1.36 5.63 10.59
CA ARG A 7 2.49 6.02 11.45
C ARG A 7 2.43 5.37 12.81
N ALA A 8 1.24 5.02 13.28
CA ALA A 8 1.05 4.32 14.54
C ALA A 8 1.36 2.82 14.46
N MET A 9 1.52 2.28 13.25
CA MET A 9 1.76 0.86 13.03
C MET A 9 3.24 0.53 13.16
N SER A 10 3.55 -0.69 13.62
CA SER A 10 4.92 -1.19 13.65
C SER A 10 5.42 -1.46 12.22
N PRO A 11 6.75 -1.52 12.01
CA PRO A 11 7.30 -1.87 10.70
C PRO A 11 6.78 -3.20 10.15
N ASP A 12 6.61 -4.19 11.02
CA ASP A 12 6.08 -5.50 10.60
C ASP A 12 4.64 -5.37 10.12
N ASP A 13 3.82 -4.60 10.81
CA ASP A 13 2.44 -4.37 10.43
C ASP A 13 2.35 -3.59 9.11
N LEU A 14 3.25 -2.64 8.90
CA LEU A 14 3.33 -1.89 7.64
C LEU A 14 3.68 -2.82 6.49
N ASN A 15 4.61 -3.76 6.69
CA ASN A 15 4.96 -4.75 5.68
C ASN A 15 3.77 -5.64 5.33
N LYS A 16 3.02 -6.08 6.33
CA LYS A 16 1.82 -6.89 6.11
C LYS A 16 0.78 -6.12 5.30
N GLU A 17 0.59 -4.85 5.65
CA GLU A 17 -0.34 -3.99 4.93
C GLU A 17 0.09 -3.81 3.48
N LEU A 18 1.37 -3.58 3.24
CA LEU A 18 1.91 -3.45 1.90
C LEU A 18 1.68 -4.72 1.08
N LEU A 19 1.94 -5.87 1.66
CA LEU A 19 1.71 -7.15 0.97
C LEU A 19 0.24 -7.34 0.62
N SER A 20 -0.66 -6.99 1.54
CA SER A 20 -2.09 -7.07 1.32
C SER A 20 -2.53 -6.18 0.15
N LEU A 21 -2.03 -4.94 0.13
CA LEU A 21 -2.34 -3.98 -0.93
C LEU A 21 -1.79 -4.44 -2.28
N ARG A 22 -0.59 -5.03 -2.31
CA ARG A 22 -0.01 -5.55 -3.54
C ARG A 22 -0.80 -6.74 -4.08
N ARG A 23 -1.32 -7.58 -3.20
CA ARG A 23 -2.20 -8.69 -3.60
C ARG A 23 -3.48 -8.16 -4.21
N GLU A 24 -4.08 -7.13 -3.60
CA GLU A 24 -5.26 -6.48 -4.17
C GLU A 24 -4.96 -5.92 -5.56
N GLN A 25 -3.84 -5.24 -5.71
CA GLN A 25 -3.42 -4.68 -6.99
C GLN A 25 -3.26 -5.77 -8.04
N PHE A 26 -2.63 -6.88 -7.67
CA PHE A 26 -2.45 -8.02 -8.55
C PHE A 26 -3.79 -8.59 -8.99
N ASN A 27 -4.71 -8.78 -8.05
CA ASN A 27 -6.04 -9.30 -8.36
C ASN A 27 -6.80 -8.38 -9.29
N LEU A 28 -6.71 -7.06 -9.08
CA LEU A 28 -7.35 -6.10 -9.97
C LEU A 28 -6.76 -6.14 -11.38
N ARG A 29 -5.46 -6.34 -11.51
CA ARG A 29 -4.81 -6.52 -12.80
C ARG A 29 -5.28 -7.79 -13.50
N MET A 30 -5.41 -8.88 -12.75
CA MET A 30 -5.89 -10.14 -13.29
C MET A 30 -7.31 -10.01 -13.81
N GLN A 31 -8.17 -9.29 -13.08
CA GLN A 31 -9.54 -9.04 -13.50
C GLN A 31 -9.57 -8.27 -14.82
N ARG A 32 -8.71 -7.26 -14.97
CA ARG A 32 -8.60 -6.52 -16.23
C ARG A 32 -8.16 -7.43 -17.38
N GLY A 33 -7.19 -8.31 -17.10
CA GLY A 33 -6.69 -9.23 -18.11
C GLY A 33 -7.71 -10.24 -18.59
N THR A 34 -8.70 -10.58 -17.75
CA THR A 34 -9.76 -11.51 -18.11
C THR A 34 -10.99 -10.84 -18.69
N GLY A 35 -10.93 -9.52 -18.93
CA GLY A 35 -12.04 -8.77 -19.48
C GLY A 35 -13.05 -8.32 -18.46
N GLN A 36 -12.88 -8.69 -17.20
CA GLN A 36 -13.71 -8.15 -16.12
C GLN A 36 -13.25 -6.75 -15.79
N MET A 37 -14.19 -5.80 -15.81
CA MET A 37 -13.85 -4.41 -15.57
C MET A 37 -13.65 -4.17 -14.08
N ALA A 38 -12.38 -4.06 -13.67
CA ALA A 38 -12.06 -3.52 -12.36
C ALA A 38 -12.45 -2.04 -12.35
N ARG A 39 -13.12 -1.62 -11.29
CA ARG A 39 -13.52 -0.22 -11.17
C ARG A 39 -12.27 0.66 -11.06
N PRO A 40 -12.15 1.70 -11.89
CA PRO A 40 -10.95 2.55 -11.86
C PRO A 40 -10.65 3.16 -10.50
N HIS A 41 -11.68 3.50 -9.72
CA HIS A 41 -11.47 4.10 -8.40
C HIS A 41 -10.89 3.10 -7.39
N GLU A 42 -11.19 1.80 -7.52
CA GLU A 42 -10.60 0.78 -6.66
C GLU A 42 -9.11 0.64 -6.94
N TYR A 43 -8.73 0.63 -8.21
CA TYR A 43 -7.33 0.56 -8.61
C TYR A 43 -6.56 1.76 -8.09
N SER A 44 -7.13 2.96 -8.24
CA SER A 44 -6.52 4.20 -7.76
C SER A 44 -6.38 4.19 -6.23
N ARG A 45 -7.38 3.70 -5.51
CA ARG A 45 -7.35 3.59 -4.06
C ARG A 45 -6.21 2.71 -3.60
N VAL A 46 -6.07 1.54 -4.21
CA VAL A 46 -5.02 0.59 -3.86
C VAL A 46 -3.64 1.18 -4.17
N LYS A 47 -3.48 1.80 -5.33
CA LYS A 47 -2.23 2.43 -5.73
C LYS A 47 -1.82 3.53 -4.76
N LYS A 48 -2.76 4.37 -4.33
CA LYS A 48 -2.50 5.42 -3.33
C LYS A 48 -2.14 4.81 -1.98
N GLY A 49 -2.82 3.74 -1.59
CA GLY A 49 -2.51 3.03 -0.36
C GLY A 49 -1.08 2.50 -0.34
N ILE A 50 -0.64 1.88 -1.43
CA ILE A 50 0.72 1.38 -1.57
C ILE A 50 1.72 2.53 -1.45
N ALA A 51 1.47 3.65 -2.13
CA ALA A 51 2.35 4.81 -2.08
C ALA A 51 2.46 5.37 -0.66
N ARG A 52 1.34 5.45 0.06
CA ARG A 52 1.34 5.93 1.46
C ARG A 52 2.15 5.03 2.36
N VAL A 53 1.94 3.71 2.27
CA VAL A 53 2.67 2.76 3.11
C VAL A 53 4.17 2.85 2.83
N LYS A 54 4.56 2.92 1.56
CA LYS A 54 5.96 3.07 1.18
C LYS A 54 6.57 4.36 1.73
N THR A 55 5.82 5.46 1.67
CA THR A 55 6.27 6.75 2.20
C THR A 55 6.52 6.67 3.70
N ILE A 56 5.59 6.08 4.44
CA ILE A 56 5.73 5.94 5.90
C ILE A 56 6.90 5.02 6.23
N MET A 57 7.08 3.93 5.51
CA MET A 57 8.23 3.03 5.69
C MET A 57 9.54 3.76 5.42
N GLY A 58 9.56 4.63 4.40
CA GLY A 58 10.71 5.46 4.09
C GLY A 58 11.03 6.44 5.20
N GLU A 59 10.01 7.07 5.78
CA GLU A 59 10.18 7.97 6.92
C GLU A 59 10.81 7.26 8.12
N LEU A 60 10.31 6.07 8.44
CA LEU A 60 10.85 5.27 9.55
C LEU A 60 12.30 4.88 9.29
N LYS A 61 12.60 4.49 8.06
CA LYS A 61 13.97 4.11 7.68
C LYS A 61 14.92 5.30 7.77
N GLN A 62 14.48 6.48 7.33
CA GLN A 62 15.27 7.70 7.41
C GLN A 62 15.55 8.09 8.86
N THR A 63 14.54 7.98 9.71
CA THR A 63 14.71 8.27 11.13
C THR A 63 15.75 7.35 11.75
N SER A 64 15.69 6.06 11.42
CA SER A 64 16.68 5.09 11.90
C SER A 64 18.07 5.38 11.37
N ALA A 65 18.16 5.77 10.09
CA ALA A 65 19.45 6.06 9.44
C ALA A 65 20.10 7.33 9.95
N SER A 66 19.31 8.28 10.43
CA SER A 66 19.85 9.57 10.92
C SER A 66 20.38 9.48 12.35
N GLU A 67 20.18 8.37 13.00
CA GLU A 67 20.76 8.12 14.31
C GLU A 67 22.13 7.45 14.15
#